data_adfb20d51d144a16b2adadd82a2fbde9
#
_entry.id   adfb20d51d144a16b2adadd82a2fbde9
#
_cell.length_a   1.000
_cell.length_b   1.000
_cell.length_c   1.000
_cell.angle_alpha   90.00
_cell.angle_beta   90.00
_cell.angle_gamma   90.00
#
_symmetry.space_group_name_H-M   'P 1'
#
loop_
_entity.id
_entity.type
_entity.pdbx_description
1 polymer ?
#
loop_
_entity_poly.entity_id
_entity_poly.type
_entity_poly.pdbx_seq_one_letter_code
_entity_poly.pdbx_strand_id
1 'polypeptide(L)'
;RIDAALVERGLAGSLDEARLLVMEGKVYLGGGKAEKASDKAKPGLVLTVRDNKLPYVSRGGYKLARALEAFGVDARGRVCVDVGASTGGFTDVLLQAGAARVYAVDVGFGLLDWRLRSDARVTVMEKTNARGLTGELFDPRPSLGVTDVSFISLEAVLPPALCVLEGARRFVALVKPQFEARREDVGQGGVVRDSAVHEKVLGRIVRFVDTLGWQAQGLDVSPITGAEGNIEFLLDIVPREADGARDGLGRAPERLCEADIARVVARAWARFHPDAEVER
;
A
#
# COMPACT_ATOMS: atom_id res chain seq x y z
N ARG A 1 7.07 37.12 14.96
CA ARG A 1 7.31 35.69 15.23
C ARG A 1 6.39 34.86 14.35
N ILE A 2 6.83 33.66 13.95
CA ILE A 2 6.05 32.75 13.10
C ILE A 2 4.74 32.35 13.79
N ASP A 3 4.78 32.00 15.09
CA ASP A 3 3.58 31.64 15.85
C ASP A 3 2.54 32.77 15.88
N ALA A 4 2.98 34.01 16.12
CA ALA A 4 2.10 35.16 16.10
C ALA A 4 1.54 35.46 14.69
N ALA A 5 2.39 35.38 13.66
CA ALA A 5 1.98 35.62 12.29
C ALA A 5 0.99 34.54 11.76
N LEU A 6 1.06 33.31 12.26
CA LEU A 6 0.08 32.26 11.94
C LEU A 6 -1.31 32.61 12.49
N VAL A 7 -1.37 33.08 13.73
CA VAL A 7 -2.64 33.50 14.36
C VAL A 7 -3.20 34.75 13.68
N GLU A 8 -2.35 35.77 13.45
CA GLU A 8 -2.75 37.02 12.79
C GLU A 8 -3.33 36.78 11.38
N ARG A 9 -2.82 35.77 10.66
CA ARG A 9 -3.30 35.43 9.31
C ARG A 9 -4.43 34.39 9.31
N GLY A 10 -4.95 34.00 10.47
CA GLY A 10 -6.02 33.01 10.58
C GLY A 10 -5.60 31.60 10.20
N LEU A 11 -4.30 31.29 10.19
CA LEU A 11 -3.74 29.98 9.89
C LEU A 11 -3.62 29.08 11.14
N ALA A 12 -3.85 29.64 12.34
CA ALA A 12 -3.99 28.95 13.60
C ALA A 12 -4.97 29.73 14.50
N GLY A 13 -5.74 28.99 15.30
CA GLY A 13 -6.74 29.59 16.20
C GLY A 13 -6.13 30.14 17.52
N SER A 14 -4.91 29.72 17.86
CA SER A 14 -4.20 30.14 19.09
C SER A 14 -2.70 30.06 18.91
N LEU A 15 -1.95 30.76 19.82
CA LEU A 15 -0.48 30.70 19.83
C LEU A 15 0.04 29.27 20.15
N ASP A 16 -0.67 28.54 20.97
CA ASP A 16 -0.27 27.17 21.32
C ASP A 16 -0.50 26.21 20.16
N GLU A 17 -1.60 26.35 19.43
CA GLU A 17 -1.83 25.63 18.17
C GLU A 17 -0.76 26.00 17.12
N ALA A 18 -0.44 27.27 16.97
CA ALA A 18 0.61 27.71 16.05
C ALA A 18 1.98 27.11 16.38
N ARG A 19 2.33 27.02 17.64
CA ARG A 19 3.57 26.38 18.11
C ARG A 19 3.57 24.87 17.83
N LEU A 20 2.44 24.20 18.06
CA LEU A 20 2.28 22.78 17.77
C LEU A 20 2.45 22.51 16.27
N LEU A 21 1.82 23.30 15.41
CA LEU A 21 1.94 23.19 13.95
C LEU A 21 3.40 23.33 13.47
N VAL A 22 4.18 24.24 14.08
CA VAL A 22 5.62 24.37 13.78
C VAL A 22 6.40 23.18 14.29
N MET A 23 6.16 22.72 15.51
CA MET A 23 6.81 21.53 16.08
C MET A 23 6.53 20.26 15.26
N GLU A 24 5.32 20.12 14.74
CA GLU A 24 4.93 19.03 13.83
C GLU A 24 5.49 19.20 12.42
N GLY A 25 6.15 20.31 12.15
CA GLY A 25 6.75 20.62 10.86
C GLY A 25 5.76 20.83 9.73
N LYS A 26 4.57 21.32 10.04
CA LYS A 26 3.48 21.60 9.10
C LYS A 26 3.57 23.03 8.53
N VAL A 27 4.40 23.89 9.08
CA VAL A 27 4.53 25.30 8.67
C VAL A 27 5.68 25.48 7.67
N TYR A 28 5.41 26.16 6.58
CA TYR A 28 6.36 26.46 5.52
C TYR A 28 6.45 27.98 5.27
N LEU A 29 7.68 28.45 5.02
CA LEU A 29 8.04 29.85 4.76
C LEU A 29 8.64 29.95 3.36
N GLY A 30 7.91 30.48 2.39
CA GLY A 30 8.43 30.64 1.02
C GLY A 30 8.92 29.33 0.37
N GLY A 31 8.36 28.19 0.78
CA GLY A 31 8.74 26.85 0.29
C GLY A 31 9.67 26.07 1.22
N GLY A 32 10.38 26.69 2.16
CA GLY A 32 11.19 26.04 3.20
C GLY A 32 10.37 25.74 4.46
N LYS A 33 10.71 24.66 5.18
CA LYS A 33 10.07 24.29 6.44
C LYS A 33 10.49 25.25 7.55
N ALA A 34 9.53 25.69 8.39
CA ALA A 34 9.84 26.48 9.58
C ALA A 34 10.50 25.60 10.66
N GLU A 35 11.63 26.05 11.21
CA GLU A 35 12.36 25.29 12.22
C GLU A 35 11.88 25.60 13.63
N LYS A 36 11.63 26.88 13.93
CA LYS A 36 11.23 27.32 15.28
C LYS A 36 10.07 28.30 15.22
N ALA A 37 9.08 28.10 16.08
CA ALA A 37 7.93 28.99 16.23
C ALA A 37 8.30 30.43 16.62
N SER A 38 9.45 30.59 17.31
CA SER A 38 9.99 31.88 17.72
C SER A 38 10.68 32.68 16.63
N ASP A 39 11.01 32.07 15.49
CA ASP A 39 11.73 32.74 14.42
C ASP A 39 10.93 33.92 13.86
N LYS A 40 11.63 34.91 13.30
CA LYS A 40 11.00 36.12 12.73
C LYS A 40 10.45 35.80 11.35
N ALA A 41 9.15 35.95 11.17
CA ALA A 41 8.54 35.99 9.84
C ALA A 41 8.90 37.33 9.19
N LYS A 42 9.59 37.33 8.03
CA LYS A 42 9.85 38.53 7.25
C LYS A 42 8.52 39.08 6.69
N PRO A 43 8.32 40.42 6.66
CA PRO A 43 7.17 41.01 5.97
C PRO A 43 7.10 40.52 4.52
N GLY A 44 5.91 40.18 4.03
CA GLY A 44 5.70 39.69 2.68
C GLY A 44 6.02 38.23 2.40
N LEU A 45 6.58 37.46 3.38
CA LEU A 45 6.84 36.06 3.22
C LEU A 45 5.52 35.25 3.29
N VAL A 46 5.31 34.39 2.31
CA VAL A 46 4.14 33.50 2.27
C VAL A 46 4.29 32.44 3.34
N LEU A 47 3.39 32.49 4.34
CA LEU A 47 3.22 31.45 5.35
C LEU A 47 2.17 30.46 4.82
N THR A 48 2.52 29.20 4.73
CA THR A 48 1.57 28.12 4.42
C THR A 48 1.58 27.09 5.55
N VAL A 49 0.40 26.74 6.03
CA VAL A 49 0.21 25.55 6.85
C VAL A 49 -0.19 24.43 5.90
N ARG A 50 0.67 23.45 5.76
CA ARG A 50 0.31 22.22 5.06
C ARG A 50 -0.23 21.28 6.12
N ASP A 51 -1.53 21.10 6.12
CA ASP A 51 -2.14 20.03 6.89
C ASP A 51 -1.79 18.72 6.17
N ASN A 52 -0.60 18.24 6.47
CA ASN A 52 -0.11 16.94 6.01
C ASN A 52 -0.78 15.82 6.82
N LYS A 53 -2.05 15.96 7.19
CA LYS A 53 -2.83 14.81 7.61
C LYS A 53 -2.92 13.90 6.41
N LEU A 54 -2.02 12.94 6.35
CA LEU A 54 -2.24 11.81 5.45
C LEU A 54 -3.64 11.28 5.79
N PRO A 55 -4.48 10.98 4.80
CA PRO A 55 -5.80 10.39 5.05
C PRO A 55 -5.68 9.02 5.75
N TYR A 56 -4.49 8.45 5.77
CA TYR A 56 -4.13 7.17 6.36
C TYR A 56 -2.96 7.31 7.31
N VAL A 57 -2.79 6.38 8.26
CA VAL A 57 -1.69 6.36 9.23
C VAL A 57 -0.30 6.32 8.59
N SER A 58 -0.19 5.89 7.34
CA SER A 58 1.05 5.92 6.56
C SER A 58 0.80 6.08 5.06
N ARG A 59 1.87 6.43 4.31
CA ARG A 59 1.84 6.53 2.85
C ARG A 59 1.42 5.21 2.16
N GLY A 60 1.66 4.06 2.82
CA GLY A 60 1.22 2.76 2.33
C GLY A 60 -0.28 2.71 2.02
N GLY A 61 -1.10 3.43 2.78
CA GLY A 61 -2.54 3.50 2.55
C GLY A 61 -2.95 3.93 1.14
N TYR A 62 -2.21 4.84 0.51
CA TYR A 62 -2.49 5.23 -0.88
C TYR A 62 -2.40 4.07 -1.87
N LYS A 63 -1.51 3.10 -1.62
CA LYS A 63 -1.33 1.92 -2.47
C LYS A 63 -2.58 1.04 -2.44
N LEU A 64 -3.05 0.69 -1.24
CA LEU A 64 -4.25 -0.14 -1.10
C LEU A 64 -5.51 0.60 -1.56
N ALA A 65 -5.67 1.89 -1.21
CA ALA A 65 -6.81 2.67 -1.67
C ALA A 65 -6.92 2.65 -3.21
N ARG A 66 -5.79 2.80 -3.91
CA ARG A 66 -5.75 2.67 -5.36
C ARG A 66 -6.13 1.28 -5.83
N ALA A 67 -5.68 0.22 -5.15
CA ALA A 67 -6.02 -1.15 -5.52
C ALA A 67 -7.52 -1.43 -5.35
N LEU A 68 -8.11 -1.00 -4.22
CA LEU A 68 -9.55 -1.17 -3.99
C LEU A 68 -10.38 -0.48 -5.08
N GLU A 69 -9.99 0.76 -5.45
CA GLU A 69 -10.63 1.51 -6.53
C GLU A 69 -10.47 0.84 -7.89
N ALA A 70 -9.21 0.56 -8.29
CA ALA A 70 -8.89 0.05 -9.62
C ALA A 70 -9.50 -1.32 -9.90
N PHE A 71 -9.60 -2.16 -8.88
CA PHE A 71 -10.10 -3.53 -9.01
C PHE A 71 -11.55 -3.69 -8.54
N GLY A 72 -12.20 -2.62 -8.08
CA GLY A 72 -13.57 -2.69 -7.55
C GLY A 72 -13.68 -3.64 -6.35
N VAL A 73 -12.69 -3.62 -5.44
CA VAL A 73 -12.70 -4.46 -4.23
C VAL A 73 -13.54 -3.80 -3.16
N ASP A 74 -14.63 -4.45 -2.76
CA ASP A 74 -15.47 -4.00 -1.65
C ASP A 74 -15.04 -4.69 -0.34
N ALA A 75 -14.61 -3.89 0.64
CA ALA A 75 -14.23 -4.37 1.97
C ALA A 75 -15.39 -4.27 3.00
N ARG A 76 -16.51 -3.65 2.65
CA ARG A 76 -17.63 -3.40 3.57
C ARG A 76 -18.17 -4.69 4.16
N GLY A 77 -18.25 -4.72 5.50
CA GLY A 77 -18.77 -5.86 6.24
C GLY A 77 -17.89 -7.11 6.19
N ARG A 78 -16.73 -7.07 5.53
CA ARG A 78 -15.84 -8.22 5.40
C ARG A 78 -14.90 -8.36 6.60
N VAL A 79 -14.52 -9.58 6.88
CA VAL A 79 -13.37 -9.90 7.73
C VAL A 79 -12.15 -9.94 6.83
N CYS A 80 -11.12 -9.18 7.21
CA CYS A 80 -9.91 -8.97 6.41
C CYS A 80 -8.66 -9.44 7.15
N VAL A 81 -7.61 -9.80 6.42
CA VAL A 81 -6.26 -9.98 6.95
C VAL A 81 -5.27 -9.09 6.20
N ASP A 82 -4.49 -8.33 6.94
CA ASP A 82 -3.40 -7.47 6.46
C ASP A 82 -2.07 -8.13 6.83
N VAL A 83 -1.38 -8.71 5.85
CA VAL A 83 -0.12 -9.44 6.04
C VAL A 83 1.06 -8.51 5.77
N GLY A 84 1.84 -8.22 6.81
CA GLY A 84 2.87 -7.19 6.79
C GLY A 84 2.28 -5.83 7.14
N ALA A 85 1.45 -5.77 8.18
CA ALA A 85 0.69 -4.57 8.55
C ALA A 85 1.57 -3.36 8.91
N SER A 86 2.77 -3.58 9.46
CA SER A 86 3.73 -2.52 9.85
C SER A 86 3.05 -1.41 10.67
N THR A 87 3.08 -0.17 10.20
CA THR A 87 2.41 0.98 10.86
C THR A 87 0.89 0.96 10.68
N GLY A 88 0.34 0.09 9.82
CA GLY A 88 -1.10 -0.08 9.64
C GLY A 88 -1.72 0.68 8.46
N GLY A 89 -0.91 1.08 7.48
CA GLY A 89 -1.45 1.82 6.33
C GLY A 89 -2.55 1.07 5.57
N PHE A 90 -2.39 -0.23 5.36
CA PHE A 90 -3.39 -1.06 4.71
C PHE A 90 -4.58 -1.35 5.65
N THR A 91 -4.29 -1.66 6.91
CA THR A 91 -5.32 -1.84 7.95
C THR A 91 -6.26 -0.62 8.04
N ASP A 92 -5.71 0.59 8.05
CA ASP A 92 -6.48 1.84 8.11
C ASP A 92 -7.40 2.00 6.90
N VAL A 93 -6.91 1.74 5.70
CA VAL A 93 -7.73 1.77 4.47
C VAL A 93 -8.87 0.77 4.54
N LEU A 94 -8.62 -0.46 4.98
CA LEU A 94 -9.66 -1.47 5.12
C LEU A 94 -10.76 -1.04 6.10
N LEU A 95 -10.38 -0.46 7.25
CA LEU A 95 -11.31 0.07 8.25
C LEU A 95 -12.14 1.24 7.72
N GLN A 96 -11.51 2.18 7.00
CA GLN A 96 -12.18 3.31 6.37
C GLN A 96 -13.11 2.85 5.22
N ALA A 97 -12.74 1.77 4.52
CA ALA A 97 -13.59 1.12 3.52
C ALA A 97 -14.71 0.26 4.13
N GLY A 98 -14.88 0.25 5.46
CA GLY A 98 -15.99 -0.39 6.16
C GLY A 98 -15.78 -1.86 6.50
N ALA A 99 -14.54 -2.37 6.57
CA ALA A 99 -14.27 -3.72 7.04
C ALA A 99 -14.87 -3.95 8.43
N ALA A 100 -15.49 -5.12 8.64
CA ALA A 100 -16.06 -5.50 9.93
C ALA A 100 -14.97 -5.88 10.94
N ARG A 101 -13.88 -6.47 10.46
CA ARG A 101 -12.71 -6.84 11.26
C ARG A 101 -11.47 -6.88 10.39
N VAL A 102 -10.31 -6.51 10.97
CA VAL A 102 -9.00 -6.63 10.32
C VAL A 102 -8.03 -7.33 11.27
N TYR A 103 -7.45 -8.43 10.83
CA TYR A 103 -6.32 -9.07 11.48
C TYR A 103 -5.04 -8.42 10.94
N ALA A 104 -4.36 -7.63 11.78
CA ALA A 104 -3.11 -6.95 11.43
C ALA A 104 -1.93 -7.85 11.81
N VAL A 105 -1.38 -8.56 10.83
CA VAL A 105 -0.31 -9.55 11.01
C VAL A 105 1.04 -8.92 10.67
N ASP A 106 1.99 -8.98 11.59
CA ASP A 106 3.37 -8.54 11.36
C ASP A 106 4.37 -9.34 12.18
N VAL A 107 5.57 -9.54 11.62
CA VAL A 107 6.69 -10.16 12.35
C VAL A 107 7.30 -9.21 13.39
N GLY A 108 7.15 -7.91 13.19
CA GLY A 108 7.58 -6.85 14.10
C GLY A 108 6.74 -6.78 15.38
N PHE A 109 7.13 -5.87 16.26
CA PHE A 109 6.43 -5.61 17.52
C PHE A 109 6.36 -4.09 17.79
N GLY A 110 5.18 -3.62 18.20
CA GLY A 110 4.97 -2.21 18.56
C GLY A 110 4.99 -1.24 17.39
N LEU A 111 4.84 -1.73 16.15
CA LEU A 111 4.88 -0.91 14.95
C LEU A 111 3.53 -0.29 14.61
N LEU A 112 2.44 -1.02 14.88
CA LEU A 112 1.08 -0.59 14.52
C LEU A 112 0.70 0.70 15.25
N ASP A 113 0.18 1.68 14.50
CA ASP A 113 -0.29 2.97 15.05
C ASP A 113 -1.29 2.72 16.20
N TRP A 114 -1.18 3.50 17.28
CA TRP A 114 -1.98 3.32 18.49
C TRP A 114 -3.49 3.47 18.24
N ARG A 115 -3.89 4.30 17.28
CA ARG A 115 -5.31 4.48 16.91
C ARG A 115 -5.91 3.20 16.36
N LEU A 116 -5.14 2.48 15.53
CA LEU A 116 -5.55 1.19 14.97
C LEU A 116 -5.51 0.10 16.03
N ARG A 117 -4.48 0.11 16.87
CA ARG A 117 -4.35 -0.84 17.98
C ARG A 117 -5.53 -0.73 18.97
N SER A 118 -6.11 0.46 19.13
CA SER A 118 -7.25 0.74 20.01
C SER A 118 -8.62 0.54 19.35
N ASP A 119 -8.67 0.32 18.03
CA ASP A 119 -9.94 0.08 17.32
C ASP A 119 -10.44 -1.36 17.60
N ALA A 120 -11.65 -1.48 18.12
CA ALA A 120 -12.26 -2.76 18.47
C ALA A 120 -12.39 -3.74 17.30
N ARG A 121 -12.32 -3.25 16.07
CA ARG A 121 -12.35 -4.06 14.85
C ARG A 121 -10.99 -4.65 14.49
N VAL A 122 -9.90 -4.21 15.12
CA VAL A 122 -8.53 -4.66 14.83
C VAL A 122 -8.10 -5.72 15.80
N THR A 123 -7.67 -6.86 15.27
CA THR A 123 -6.97 -7.90 16.03
C THR A 123 -5.50 -7.83 15.69
N VAL A 124 -4.68 -7.43 16.67
CA VAL A 124 -3.23 -7.26 16.48
C VAL A 124 -2.53 -8.62 16.63
N MET A 125 -1.83 -9.04 15.58
CA MET A 125 -1.08 -10.30 15.51
C MET A 125 0.40 -10.01 15.24
N GLU A 126 1.07 -9.39 16.19
CA GLU A 126 2.51 -9.10 16.14
C GLU A 126 3.36 -10.34 16.44
N LYS A 127 4.66 -10.29 16.11
CA LYS A 127 5.60 -11.42 16.22
C LYS A 127 5.11 -12.67 15.49
N THR A 128 4.29 -12.48 14.47
CA THR A 128 3.66 -13.56 13.70
C THR A 128 4.29 -13.64 12.32
N ASN A 129 4.94 -14.78 12.04
CA ASN A 129 5.55 -14.99 10.74
C ASN A 129 4.49 -15.39 9.71
N ALA A 130 4.37 -14.63 8.63
CA ALA A 130 3.42 -14.88 7.55
C ALA A 130 3.50 -16.29 6.96
N ARG A 131 4.69 -16.91 6.97
CA ARG A 131 4.89 -18.29 6.48
C ARG A 131 4.23 -19.37 7.34
N GLY A 132 3.89 -19.03 8.58
CA GLY A 132 3.26 -19.96 9.54
C GLY A 132 1.75 -19.73 9.72
N LEU A 133 1.11 -18.95 8.86
CA LEU A 133 -0.32 -18.70 8.98
C LEU A 133 -1.13 -19.97 8.68
N THR A 134 -2.08 -20.27 9.58
CA THR A 134 -3.06 -21.35 9.43
C THR A 134 -4.46 -20.82 9.71
N GLY A 135 -5.48 -21.46 9.15
CA GLY A 135 -6.88 -21.06 9.35
C GLY A 135 -7.33 -21.00 10.79
N GLU A 136 -6.74 -21.82 11.66
CA GLU A 136 -7.06 -21.91 13.09
C GLU A 136 -6.70 -20.66 13.89
N LEU A 137 -5.81 -19.80 13.34
CA LEU A 137 -5.44 -18.53 13.97
C LEU A 137 -6.53 -17.45 13.84
N PHE A 138 -7.58 -17.70 13.06
CA PHE A 138 -8.59 -16.71 12.69
C PHE A 138 -10.00 -17.19 13.01
N ASP A 139 -10.71 -16.43 13.85
CA ASP A 139 -12.12 -16.64 14.17
C ASP A 139 -12.86 -15.29 14.27
N PRO A 140 -13.76 -14.97 13.31
CA PRO A 140 -14.03 -15.71 12.07
C PRO A 140 -12.88 -15.60 11.04
N ARG A 141 -12.79 -16.58 10.15
CA ARG A 141 -11.76 -16.58 9.09
C ARG A 141 -11.96 -15.41 8.11
N PRO A 142 -10.87 -14.79 7.63
CA PRO A 142 -10.96 -13.68 6.68
C PRO A 142 -11.44 -14.13 5.30
N SER A 143 -12.14 -13.26 4.60
CA SER A 143 -12.54 -13.45 3.20
C SER A 143 -11.77 -12.55 2.23
N LEU A 144 -11.17 -11.48 2.74
CA LEU A 144 -10.30 -10.57 1.98
C LEU A 144 -8.92 -10.53 2.62
N GLY A 145 -7.88 -10.81 1.83
CA GLY A 145 -6.50 -10.65 2.24
C GLY A 145 -5.82 -9.50 1.50
N VAL A 146 -4.89 -8.85 2.16
CA VAL A 146 -4.00 -7.86 1.56
C VAL A 146 -2.58 -8.07 2.06
N THR A 147 -1.57 -7.66 1.27
CA THR A 147 -0.16 -7.75 1.72
C THR A 147 0.71 -6.64 1.17
N ASP A 148 1.55 -6.08 2.06
CA ASP A 148 2.63 -5.13 1.78
C ASP A 148 3.91 -5.57 2.53
N VAL A 149 4.45 -6.74 2.18
CA VAL A 149 5.66 -7.28 2.82
C VAL A 149 6.95 -6.74 2.19
N SER A 150 8.03 -6.74 2.97
CA SER A 150 9.37 -6.33 2.53
C SER A 150 10.39 -7.39 2.88
N PHE A 151 11.46 -7.48 2.08
CA PHE A 151 12.60 -8.39 2.29
C PHE A 151 12.24 -9.90 2.23
N ILE A 152 11.12 -10.22 1.62
CA ILE A 152 10.65 -11.60 1.41
C ILE A 152 9.88 -11.66 0.09
N SER A 153 10.01 -12.76 -0.64
CA SER A 153 9.24 -12.98 -1.87
C SER A 153 7.80 -13.34 -1.57
N LEU A 154 6.88 -12.86 -2.42
CA LEU A 154 5.47 -13.25 -2.39
C LEU A 154 5.28 -14.76 -2.57
N GLU A 155 6.20 -15.46 -3.24
CA GLU A 155 6.15 -16.93 -3.36
C GLU A 155 6.18 -17.63 -2.00
N ALA A 156 6.82 -17.02 -0.99
CA ALA A 156 6.86 -17.58 0.37
C ALA A 156 5.65 -17.16 1.23
N VAL A 157 4.98 -16.05 0.90
CA VAL A 157 3.90 -15.46 1.68
C VAL A 157 2.52 -15.87 1.17
N LEU A 158 2.32 -15.89 -0.14
CA LEU A 158 1.02 -16.16 -0.75
C LEU A 158 0.41 -17.53 -0.36
N PRO A 159 1.15 -18.66 -0.38
CA PRO A 159 0.53 -19.94 -0.06
C PRO A 159 -0.17 -19.97 1.32
N PRO A 160 0.47 -19.63 2.43
CA PRO A 160 -0.20 -19.58 3.73
C PRO A 160 -1.25 -18.48 3.82
N ALA A 161 -1.01 -17.29 3.23
CA ALA A 161 -1.95 -16.16 3.26
C ALA A 161 -3.25 -16.44 2.49
N LEU A 162 -3.18 -17.16 1.38
CA LEU A 162 -4.35 -17.58 0.61
C LEU A 162 -5.12 -18.72 1.28
N CYS A 163 -4.39 -19.63 1.98
CA CYS A 163 -4.98 -20.78 2.68
C CYS A 163 -5.89 -20.36 3.85
N VAL A 164 -5.62 -19.23 4.50
CA VAL A 164 -6.45 -18.76 5.63
C VAL A 164 -7.78 -18.17 5.19
N LEU A 165 -7.97 -17.85 3.91
CA LEU A 165 -9.18 -17.22 3.41
C LEU A 165 -10.34 -18.22 3.28
N GLU A 166 -11.55 -17.74 3.57
CA GLU A 166 -12.80 -18.51 3.48
C GLU A 166 -13.93 -17.69 2.85
N GLY A 167 -14.95 -18.37 2.33
CA GLY A 167 -16.11 -17.72 1.70
C GLY A 167 -15.78 -17.06 0.35
N ALA A 168 -16.21 -15.83 0.15
CA ALA A 168 -15.95 -15.03 -1.06
C ALA A 168 -14.51 -14.51 -1.08
N ARG A 169 -13.56 -15.40 -1.35
CA ARG A 169 -12.12 -15.18 -1.23
C ARG A 169 -11.60 -14.22 -2.30
N ARG A 170 -10.81 -13.23 -1.88
CA ARG A 170 -10.06 -12.33 -2.75
C ARG A 170 -8.79 -11.87 -2.05
N PHE A 171 -7.73 -11.62 -2.78
CA PHE A 171 -6.46 -11.18 -2.23
C PHE A 171 -5.86 -10.07 -3.08
N VAL A 172 -5.36 -9.01 -2.44
CA VAL A 172 -4.63 -7.92 -3.10
C VAL A 172 -3.18 -7.93 -2.61
N ALA A 173 -2.26 -8.13 -3.54
CA ALA A 173 -0.84 -8.15 -3.23
C ALA A 173 -0.11 -6.94 -3.82
N LEU A 174 0.77 -6.32 -3.02
CA LEU A 174 1.75 -5.37 -3.52
C LEU A 174 3.00 -6.14 -3.97
N VAL A 175 3.25 -6.11 -5.27
CA VAL A 175 4.46 -6.70 -5.86
C VAL A 175 5.58 -5.66 -5.84
N LYS A 176 6.68 -6.00 -5.18
CA LYS A 176 7.88 -5.17 -5.07
C LYS A 176 9.02 -5.81 -5.85
N PRO A 177 9.31 -5.38 -7.08
CA PRO A 177 10.30 -6.01 -7.93
C PRO A 177 11.67 -6.19 -7.28
N GLN A 178 12.09 -5.26 -6.43
CA GLN A 178 13.37 -5.31 -5.71
C GLN A 178 13.51 -6.48 -4.74
N PHE A 179 12.39 -7.07 -4.28
CA PHE A 179 12.40 -8.27 -3.41
C PHE A 179 12.06 -9.55 -4.16
N GLU A 180 11.74 -9.44 -5.44
CA GLU A 180 11.35 -10.54 -6.32
C GLU A 180 12.41 -10.83 -7.39
N ALA A 181 13.13 -9.82 -7.85
CA ALA A 181 14.15 -9.95 -8.87
C ALA A 181 15.39 -10.72 -8.36
N ARG A 182 16.20 -11.25 -9.28
CA ARG A 182 17.50 -11.80 -8.93
C ARG A 182 18.41 -10.68 -8.43
N ARG A 183 19.35 -11.02 -7.56
CA ARG A 183 20.28 -10.05 -7.00
C ARG A 183 21.06 -9.27 -8.07
N GLU A 184 21.40 -9.92 -9.18
CA GLU A 184 22.10 -9.33 -10.33
C GLU A 184 21.25 -8.30 -11.10
N ASP A 185 19.92 -8.43 -11.05
CA ASP A 185 18.95 -7.55 -11.72
C ASP A 185 18.58 -6.32 -10.83
N VAL A 186 19.03 -6.31 -9.58
CA VAL A 186 18.80 -5.20 -8.64
C VAL A 186 20.03 -4.29 -8.66
N GLY A 187 19.82 -3.05 -9.11
CA GLY A 187 20.90 -2.07 -9.25
C GLY A 187 21.39 -1.50 -7.91
N GLN A 188 22.38 -0.60 -8.02
CA GLN A 188 22.90 0.13 -6.87
C GLN A 188 21.77 0.87 -6.13
N GLY A 189 21.79 0.83 -4.80
CA GLY A 189 20.74 1.41 -3.95
C GLY A 189 19.48 0.55 -3.85
N GLY A 190 19.49 -0.72 -4.33
CA GLY A 190 18.35 -1.61 -4.21
C GLY A 190 17.20 -1.27 -5.18
N VAL A 191 17.49 -0.62 -6.31
CA VAL A 191 16.48 -0.17 -7.28
C VAL A 191 16.54 -0.99 -8.56
N VAL A 192 15.40 -1.53 -8.99
CA VAL A 192 15.24 -2.17 -10.31
C VAL A 192 15.01 -1.08 -11.36
N ARG A 193 15.98 -0.97 -12.29
CA ARG A 193 16.04 0.09 -13.33
C ARG A 193 15.85 -0.43 -14.75
N ASP A 194 15.24 -1.60 -14.90
CA ASP A 194 14.99 -2.21 -16.20
C ASP A 194 13.53 -2.67 -16.27
N SER A 195 12.80 -2.16 -17.26
CA SER A 195 11.39 -2.53 -17.49
C SER A 195 11.22 -4.02 -17.79
N ALA A 196 12.18 -4.63 -18.49
CA ALA A 196 12.14 -6.06 -18.79
C ALA A 196 12.23 -6.92 -17.51
N VAL A 197 12.95 -6.44 -16.48
CA VAL A 197 12.98 -7.10 -15.17
C VAL A 197 11.62 -7.02 -14.48
N HIS A 198 10.93 -5.87 -14.57
CA HIS A 198 9.56 -5.74 -14.05
C HIS A 198 8.61 -6.73 -14.72
N GLU A 199 8.63 -6.81 -16.06
CA GLU A 199 7.79 -7.76 -16.81
C GLU A 199 8.08 -9.22 -16.41
N LYS A 200 9.36 -9.58 -16.32
CA LYS A 200 9.80 -10.92 -15.91
C LYS A 200 9.34 -11.28 -14.51
N VAL A 201 9.46 -10.34 -13.55
CA VAL A 201 9.00 -10.54 -12.17
C VAL A 201 7.49 -10.72 -12.14
N LEU A 202 6.73 -9.82 -12.75
CA LEU A 202 5.28 -9.89 -12.78
C LEU A 202 4.78 -11.18 -13.45
N GLY A 203 5.35 -11.54 -14.60
CA GLY A 203 5.00 -12.79 -15.30
C GLY A 203 5.30 -14.03 -14.44
N ARG A 204 6.38 -14.03 -13.66
CA ARG A 204 6.69 -15.12 -12.74
C ARG A 204 5.66 -15.22 -11.61
N ILE A 205 5.33 -14.10 -10.96
CA ILE A 205 4.35 -14.09 -9.86
C ILE A 205 2.96 -14.50 -10.35
N VAL A 206 2.52 -14.01 -11.52
CA VAL A 206 1.23 -14.41 -12.12
C VAL A 206 1.19 -15.93 -12.36
N ARG A 207 2.24 -16.51 -12.95
CA ARG A 207 2.33 -17.97 -13.16
C ARG A 207 2.38 -18.72 -11.83
N PHE A 208 3.07 -18.20 -10.83
CA PHE A 208 3.12 -18.82 -9.50
C PHE A 208 1.72 -18.87 -8.86
N VAL A 209 0.95 -17.79 -8.90
CA VAL A 209 -0.43 -17.73 -8.42
C VAL A 209 -1.28 -18.83 -9.06
N ASP A 210 -1.11 -19.08 -10.38
CA ASP A 210 -1.80 -20.15 -11.09
C ASP A 210 -1.50 -21.55 -10.51
N THR A 211 -0.26 -21.80 -10.06
CA THR A 211 0.11 -23.09 -9.45
C THR A 211 -0.58 -23.35 -8.11
N LEU A 212 -1.05 -22.30 -7.45
CA LEU A 212 -1.76 -22.36 -6.17
C LEU A 212 -3.28 -22.61 -6.32
N GLY A 213 -3.79 -22.77 -7.54
CA GLY A 213 -5.23 -22.86 -7.80
C GLY A 213 -5.96 -21.51 -7.73
N TRP A 214 -5.22 -20.42 -7.84
CA TRP A 214 -5.72 -19.06 -7.91
C TRP A 214 -5.38 -18.45 -9.26
N GLN A 215 -5.95 -17.30 -9.57
CA GLN A 215 -5.61 -16.54 -10.77
C GLN A 215 -5.46 -15.06 -10.48
N ALA A 216 -4.54 -14.42 -11.17
CA ALA A 216 -4.42 -12.98 -11.22
C ALA A 216 -5.39 -12.45 -12.28
N GLN A 217 -6.32 -11.58 -11.88
CA GLN A 217 -7.32 -10.99 -12.77
C GLN A 217 -7.14 -9.49 -12.99
N GLY A 218 -6.37 -8.82 -12.14
CA GLY A 218 -6.11 -7.38 -12.22
C GLY A 218 -4.66 -7.04 -11.91
N LEU A 219 -4.10 -6.12 -12.67
CA LEU A 219 -2.77 -5.56 -12.47
C LEU A 219 -2.82 -4.05 -12.66
N ASP A 220 -2.29 -3.29 -11.70
CA ASP A 220 -2.12 -1.85 -11.82
C ASP A 220 -0.78 -1.41 -11.22
N VAL A 221 -0.40 -0.17 -11.48
CA VAL A 221 0.80 0.43 -10.88
C VAL A 221 0.43 1.11 -9.57
N SER A 222 1.29 0.97 -8.56
CA SER A 222 1.17 1.75 -7.32
C SER A 222 1.16 3.26 -7.61
N PRO A 223 0.31 4.04 -6.93
CA PRO A 223 0.26 5.49 -7.14
C PRO A 223 1.51 6.22 -6.67
N ILE A 224 2.31 5.59 -5.82
CA ILE A 224 3.57 6.11 -5.27
C ILE A 224 4.66 5.05 -5.39
N THR A 225 5.90 5.50 -5.49
CA THR A 225 7.08 4.62 -5.46
C THR A 225 7.38 4.13 -4.04
N GLY A 226 8.13 3.02 -3.95
CA GLY A 226 8.74 2.55 -2.72
C GLY A 226 9.79 3.52 -2.16
N ALA A 227 10.43 3.15 -1.02
CA ALA A 227 11.32 4.03 -0.28
C ALA A 227 12.47 4.58 -1.12
N GLU A 228 13.13 3.72 -1.90
CA GLU A 228 14.30 4.09 -2.73
C GLU A 228 13.92 4.48 -4.18
N GLY A 229 12.62 4.72 -4.42
CA GLY A 229 12.12 5.10 -5.74
C GLY A 229 11.72 3.91 -6.63
N ASN A 230 11.70 2.69 -6.11
CA ASN A 230 11.24 1.52 -6.84
C ASN A 230 9.79 1.66 -7.29
N ILE A 231 9.52 1.32 -8.55
CA ILE A 231 8.17 1.15 -9.05
C ILE A 231 7.59 -0.14 -8.44
N GLU A 232 6.41 -0.06 -7.89
CA GLU A 232 5.71 -1.18 -7.27
C GLU A 232 4.37 -1.41 -7.98
N PHE A 233 3.85 -2.63 -7.94
CA PHE A 233 2.66 -3.01 -8.68
C PHE A 233 1.61 -3.62 -7.74
N LEU A 234 0.34 -3.42 -8.09
CA LEU A 234 -0.82 -3.94 -7.40
C LEU A 234 -1.36 -5.13 -8.18
N LEU A 235 -1.55 -6.26 -7.51
CA LEU A 235 -2.04 -7.50 -8.12
C LEU A 235 -3.32 -7.95 -7.42
N ASP A 236 -4.37 -8.17 -8.19
CA ASP A 236 -5.65 -8.68 -7.73
C ASP A 236 -5.76 -10.17 -8.01
N ILE A 237 -6.00 -10.96 -6.99
CA ILE A 237 -5.93 -12.41 -7.00
C ILE A 237 -7.25 -12.99 -6.50
N VAL A 238 -7.83 -13.89 -7.27
CA VAL A 238 -9.07 -14.61 -6.93
C VAL A 238 -8.88 -16.13 -7.08
N PRO A 239 -9.68 -16.94 -6.39
CA PRO A 239 -9.66 -18.38 -6.64
C PRO A 239 -9.92 -18.67 -8.11
N ARG A 240 -9.18 -19.62 -8.67
CA ARG A 240 -9.55 -20.17 -9.96
C ARG A 240 -10.84 -20.95 -9.77
N GLU A 241 -11.91 -20.49 -10.35
CA GLU A 241 -13.15 -21.23 -10.35
C GLU A 241 -13.02 -22.46 -11.25
N ALA A 242 -13.65 -23.57 -10.85
CA ALA A 242 -13.77 -24.72 -11.73
C ALA A 242 -14.47 -24.27 -13.03
N ASP A 243 -14.01 -24.80 -14.19
CA ASP A 243 -14.51 -24.44 -15.50
C ASP A 243 -16.04 -24.30 -15.52
N GLY A 244 -16.53 -23.07 -15.77
CA GLY A 244 -17.95 -22.78 -15.92
C GLY A 244 -18.53 -21.72 -14.97
N ALA A 245 -17.83 -21.32 -13.92
CA ALA A 245 -18.32 -20.23 -13.07
C ALA A 245 -18.11 -18.88 -13.76
N ARG A 246 -19.16 -18.08 -13.76
CA ARG A 246 -19.19 -16.76 -14.39
C ARG A 246 -19.47 -15.71 -13.30
N ASP A 247 -18.91 -14.51 -13.45
CA ASP A 247 -19.27 -13.38 -12.58
C ASP A 247 -20.78 -13.10 -12.66
N GLY A 248 -21.29 -12.26 -11.75
CA GLY A 248 -22.70 -11.87 -11.74
C GLY A 248 -23.18 -11.19 -13.05
N LEU A 249 -22.29 -10.96 -14.01
CA LEU A 249 -22.55 -10.43 -15.36
C LEU A 249 -22.37 -11.50 -16.46
N GLY A 250 -22.12 -12.74 -16.07
CA GLY A 250 -21.96 -13.87 -17.01
C GLY A 250 -20.62 -13.95 -17.72
N ARG A 251 -19.59 -13.20 -17.27
CA ARG A 251 -18.24 -13.19 -17.84
C ARG A 251 -17.33 -14.13 -17.04
N ALA A 252 -16.51 -14.92 -17.75
CA ALA A 252 -15.37 -15.56 -17.12
C ALA A 252 -14.36 -14.47 -16.70
N PRO A 253 -13.75 -14.56 -15.50
CA PRO A 253 -12.72 -13.61 -15.09
C PRO A 253 -11.58 -13.65 -16.13
N GLU A 254 -11.27 -12.49 -16.71
CA GLU A 254 -10.18 -12.37 -17.67
C GLU A 254 -8.85 -12.64 -16.97
N ARG A 255 -8.12 -13.62 -17.46
CA ARG A 255 -6.79 -13.93 -16.98
C ARG A 255 -5.78 -12.94 -17.55
N LEU A 256 -4.90 -12.39 -16.70
CA LEU A 256 -3.81 -11.55 -17.16
C LEU A 256 -2.90 -12.29 -18.13
N CYS A 257 -2.67 -11.69 -19.30
CA CYS A 257 -1.72 -12.17 -20.29
C CYS A 257 -0.43 -11.33 -20.31
N GLU A 258 0.59 -11.78 -21.02
CA GLU A 258 1.87 -11.06 -21.12
C GLU A 258 1.70 -9.65 -21.73
N ALA A 259 0.76 -9.46 -22.65
CA ALA A 259 0.48 -8.15 -23.23
C ALA A 259 -0.12 -7.17 -22.19
N ASP A 260 -0.90 -7.65 -21.23
CA ASP A 260 -1.43 -6.83 -20.13
C ASP A 260 -0.31 -6.38 -19.20
N ILE A 261 0.60 -7.30 -18.89
CA ILE A 261 1.78 -7.00 -18.05
C ILE A 261 2.64 -5.94 -18.75
N ALA A 262 3.00 -6.13 -20.01
CA ALA A 262 3.82 -5.19 -20.77
C ALA A 262 3.16 -3.80 -20.83
N ARG A 263 1.84 -3.73 -21.05
CA ARG A 263 1.09 -2.46 -21.07
C ARG A 263 1.14 -1.73 -19.73
N VAL A 264 0.98 -2.44 -18.61
CA VAL A 264 1.04 -1.84 -17.27
C VAL A 264 2.44 -1.38 -16.94
N VAL A 265 3.47 -2.16 -17.28
CA VAL A 265 4.87 -1.79 -17.08
C VAL A 265 5.23 -0.56 -17.90
N ALA A 266 4.87 -0.51 -19.18
CA ALA A 266 5.12 0.67 -20.03
C ALA A 266 4.47 1.92 -19.46
N ARG A 267 3.20 1.84 -19.00
CA ARG A 267 2.52 2.97 -18.35
C ARG A 267 3.21 3.40 -17.05
N ALA A 268 3.70 2.46 -16.26
CA ALA A 268 4.44 2.74 -15.03
C ALA A 268 5.74 3.48 -15.33
N TRP A 269 6.47 3.05 -16.34
CA TRP A 269 7.73 3.67 -16.76
C TRP A 269 7.51 5.10 -17.28
N ALA A 270 6.56 5.31 -18.17
CA ALA A 270 6.21 6.65 -18.66
C ALA A 270 5.82 7.60 -17.50
N ARG A 271 5.15 7.09 -16.47
CA ARG A 271 4.74 7.89 -15.31
C ARG A 271 5.91 8.29 -14.40
N PHE A 272 6.82 7.36 -14.11
CA PHE A 272 7.87 7.58 -13.11
C PHE A 272 9.25 7.94 -13.69
N HIS A 273 9.41 7.83 -15.03
CA HIS A 273 10.62 8.22 -15.76
C HIS A 273 10.26 9.04 -17.01
N PRO A 274 9.61 10.21 -16.85
CA PRO A 274 9.12 11.00 -17.99
C PRO A 274 10.24 11.48 -18.93
N ASP A 275 11.48 11.60 -18.41
CA ASP A 275 12.64 12.09 -19.18
C ASP A 275 13.35 10.99 -19.98
N ALA A 276 13.01 9.72 -19.79
CA ALA A 276 13.66 8.61 -20.49
C ALA A 276 13.26 8.48 -21.97
N GLU A 277 12.21 9.17 -22.43
CA GLU A 277 11.77 9.16 -23.82
C GLU A 277 12.51 10.20 -24.71
N VAL A 278 13.32 11.08 -24.14
CA VAL A 278 14.00 12.15 -24.87
C VAL A 278 15.36 11.70 -25.46
N GLU A 279 15.85 10.52 -25.09
CA GLU A 279 17.17 9.99 -25.51
C GLU A 279 17.09 8.85 -26.55
N ARG A 280 15.96 8.69 -27.27
CA ARG A 280 15.87 7.70 -28.37
C ARG A 280 15.69 8.34 -29.74
#